data_b42fc328216ce9e0abc7ac728d27d77e
#
_entry.id   b42fc328216ce9e0abc7ac728d27d77e
#
_cell.length_a   1.000
_cell.length_b   1.000
_cell.length_c   1.000
_cell.angle_alpha   90.00
_cell.angle_beta   90.00
_cell.angle_gamma   90.00
#
_symmetry.space_group_name_H-M   'P 1'
#
loop_
_entity.id
_entity.type
_entity.pdbx_description
1 polymer ?
#
loop_
_entity_poly.entity_id
_entity_poly.type
_entity_poly.pdbx_seq_one_letter_code
_entity_poly.pdbx_strand_id
1 'polypeptide(L)'
;PLAVDILLEEGCVAVAARRMNLGGQAMSRTLGPIRDTLGDPVCVQAGRKLVPTPRALALREQVRSAVEQATQVLTPGEHVQLQEITRRFNVRANDTFVGLYSGRLLEAMQQEIPRAVLHFSPEEDDVDVETLRSGRIDLFISAARQLGPEIRVQPLFTTRFVGMAREDHPIFAQDIRPEQLTRWGHISISRRGKANGPIDRALGNLALQRHVSLIVATLYSAMFALQDTDLLLPLPEHLARSALSSGLRVRLFELPVPLETVLLTQAWHPRFQQDAAHRWLRQTIRQLCSEDH
;
A
#
# COMPACT_ATOMS: atom_id res chain seq x y z
N PRO A 1 -16.40 -14.75 31.16
CA PRO A 1 -17.77 -14.82 30.63
C PRO A 1 -18.06 -16.14 29.91
N LEU A 2 -17.23 -16.60 28.96
CA LEU A 2 -17.43 -17.80 28.15
C LEU A 2 -17.70 -19.07 28.99
N ALA A 3 -16.95 -19.28 30.06
CA ALA A 3 -17.14 -20.46 30.94
C ALA A 3 -18.50 -20.48 31.62
N VAL A 4 -19.05 -19.31 31.95
CA VAL A 4 -20.40 -19.20 32.55
C VAL A 4 -21.45 -19.43 31.50
N ASP A 5 -21.29 -18.87 30.31
CA ASP A 5 -22.23 -19.05 29.20
C ASP A 5 -22.42 -20.55 28.84
N ILE A 6 -21.28 -21.23 28.60
CA ILE A 6 -21.27 -22.67 28.32
C ILE A 6 -21.83 -23.47 29.48
N LEU A 7 -21.53 -23.11 30.73
CA LEU A 7 -22.08 -23.83 31.91
C LEU A 7 -23.58 -23.67 32.01
N LEU A 8 -24.13 -22.47 31.70
CA LEU A 8 -25.55 -22.19 31.72
C LEU A 8 -26.29 -22.90 30.56
N GLU A 9 -25.62 -23.10 29.43
CA GLU A 9 -26.16 -23.89 28.31
C GLU A 9 -26.19 -25.38 28.62
N GLU A 10 -25.08 -25.95 29.09
CA GLU A 10 -24.92 -27.40 29.24
C GLU A 10 -25.49 -27.96 30.56
N GLY A 11 -25.67 -27.08 31.56
CA GLY A 11 -26.18 -27.48 32.89
C GLY A 11 -25.32 -28.54 33.62
N CYS A 12 -24.10 -28.76 33.15
CA CYS A 12 -23.18 -29.76 33.71
C CYS A 12 -21.72 -29.30 33.56
N VAL A 13 -20.98 -29.19 34.68
CA VAL A 13 -19.58 -28.76 34.70
C VAL A 13 -18.67 -29.67 33.86
N ALA A 14 -18.92 -30.99 33.88
CA ALA A 14 -18.10 -31.93 33.14
C ALA A 14 -18.29 -31.80 31.60
N VAL A 15 -19.51 -31.50 31.16
CA VAL A 15 -19.83 -31.28 29.74
C VAL A 15 -19.25 -29.92 29.30
N ALA A 16 -19.47 -28.87 30.10
CA ALA A 16 -18.91 -27.54 29.86
C ALA A 16 -17.37 -27.53 29.80
N ALA A 17 -16.73 -28.29 30.73
CA ALA A 17 -15.27 -28.45 30.73
C ALA A 17 -14.76 -29.11 29.43
N ARG A 18 -15.41 -30.19 28.97
CA ARG A 18 -15.07 -30.86 27.71
C ARG A 18 -15.22 -29.95 26.51
N ARG A 19 -16.31 -29.19 26.42
CA ARG A 19 -16.57 -28.24 25.33
C ARG A 19 -15.50 -27.11 25.28
N MET A 20 -14.93 -26.78 26.44
CA MET A 20 -13.83 -25.81 26.54
C MET A 20 -12.42 -26.46 26.42
N ASN A 21 -12.33 -27.74 26.16
CA ASN A 21 -11.07 -28.51 26.20
C ASN A 21 -10.33 -28.38 27.55
N LEU A 22 -11.04 -28.28 28.65
CA LEU A 22 -10.50 -28.14 30.01
C LEU A 22 -10.77 -29.40 30.82
N GLY A 23 -9.86 -29.71 31.74
CA GLY A 23 -10.15 -30.70 32.82
C GLY A 23 -11.06 -30.11 33.91
N GLY A 24 -11.76 -30.94 34.67
CA GLY A 24 -12.71 -30.50 35.70
C GLY A 24 -12.09 -29.55 36.74
N GLN A 25 -10.84 -29.78 37.15
CA GLN A 25 -10.13 -28.90 38.08
C GLN A 25 -9.81 -27.52 37.47
N ALA A 26 -9.47 -27.48 36.16
CA ALA A 26 -9.23 -26.23 35.46
C ALA A 26 -10.51 -25.43 35.33
N MET A 27 -11.63 -26.09 35.02
CA MET A 27 -12.95 -25.45 34.96
C MET A 27 -13.37 -24.89 36.33
N SER A 28 -13.16 -25.61 37.43
CA SER A 28 -13.40 -25.09 38.78
C SER A 28 -12.58 -23.84 39.09
N ARG A 29 -11.31 -23.84 38.74
CA ARG A 29 -10.44 -22.66 38.91
C ARG A 29 -10.91 -21.47 38.05
N THR A 30 -11.41 -21.70 36.85
CA THR A 30 -11.95 -20.67 35.98
C THR A 30 -13.23 -20.07 36.55
N LEU A 31 -14.09 -20.86 37.17
CA LEU A 31 -15.36 -20.42 37.77
C LEU A 31 -15.18 -19.75 39.14
N GLY A 32 -14.11 -20.05 39.90
CA GLY A 32 -13.87 -19.49 41.21
C GLY A 32 -13.91 -17.96 41.24
N PRO A 33 -13.03 -17.25 40.55
CA PRO A 33 -13.01 -15.78 40.52
C PRO A 33 -14.34 -15.17 40.04
N ILE A 34 -15.06 -15.85 39.16
CA ILE A 34 -16.35 -15.39 38.65
C ILE A 34 -17.41 -15.46 39.74
N ARG A 35 -17.45 -16.55 40.49
CA ARG A 35 -18.34 -16.74 41.65
C ARG A 35 -18.08 -15.69 42.72
N ASP A 36 -16.80 -15.46 43.01
CA ASP A 36 -16.40 -14.44 43.99
C ASP A 36 -16.85 -13.04 43.57
N THR A 37 -16.65 -12.69 42.29
CA THR A 37 -17.07 -11.39 41.74
C THR A 37 -18.60 -11.23 41.73
N LEU A 38 -19.34 -12.28 41.39
CA LEU A 38 -20.81 -12.22 41.34
C LEU A 38 -21.43 -12.35 42.74
N GLY A 39 -20.68 -12.84 43.74
CA GLY A 39 -21.25 -13.21 45.02
C GLY A 39 -22.32 -14.29 44.93
N ASP A 40 -22.22 -15.18 43.92
CA ASP A 40 -23.21 -16.19 43.58
C ASP A 40 -22.51 -17.43 43.06
N PRO A 41 -22.90 -18.65 43.53
CA PRO A 41 -22.30 -19.91 43.07
C PRO A 41 -22.58 -20.26 41.60
N VAL A 42 -23.40 -19.49 40.92
CA VAL A 42 -23.81 -19.65 39.50
C VAL A 42 -24.66 -20.91 39.28
N CYS A 43 -24.26 -22.05 39.86
CA CYS A 43 -24.99 -23.31 39.85
C CYS A 43 -24.89 -23.99 41.21
N VAL A 44 -25.95 -24.64 41.67
CA VAL A 44 -26.05 -25.42 42.89
C VAL A 44 -26.45 -26.86 42.60
N GLN A 45 -26.08 -27.75 43.48
CA GLN A 45 -26.44 -29.15 43.33
C GLN A 45 -27.91 -29.42 43.74
N ALA A 46 -28.65 -30.01 42.82
CA ALA A 46 -30.01 -30.48 43.07
C ALA A 46 -30.06 -32.00 42.75
N GLY A 47 -29.90 -32.83 43.78
CA GLY A 47 -29.75 -34.27 43.63
C GLY A 47 -28.45 -34.62 42.86
N ARG A 48 -28.58 -35.32 41.73
CA ARG A 48 -27.45 -35.69 40.86
C ARG A 48 -27.14 -34.64 39.75
N LYS A 49 -27.91 -33.55 39.67
CA LYS A 49 -27.78 -32.53 38.62
C LYS A 49 -27.34 -31.21 39.23
N LEU A 50 -26.68 -30.40 38.43
CA LEU A 50 -26.43 -29.00 38.72
C LEU A 50 -27.53 -28.16 38.10
N VAL A 51 -28.08 -27.24 38.87
CA VAL A 51 -29.11 -26.30 38.40
C VAL A 51 -28.59 -24.88 38.59
N PRO A 52 -28.84 -23.99 37.62
CA PRO A 52 -28.47 -22.59 37.73
C PRO A 52 -29.25 -21.89 38.85
N THR A 53 -28.60 -20.93 39.52
CA THR A 53 -29.26 -20.04 40.48
C THR A 53 -30.21 -19.09 39.80
N PRO A 54 -31.25 -18.55 40.49
CA PRO A 54 -32.09 -17.50 39.92
C PRO A 54 -31.30 -16.28 39.41
N ARG A 55 -30.21 -15.93 40.12
CA ARG A 55 -29.30 -14.83 39.71
C ARG A 55 -28.55 -15.16 38.42
N ALA A 56 -28.03 -16.36 38.29
CA ALA A 56 -27.37 -16.84 37.09
C ALA A 56 -28.31 -16.87 35.88
N LEU A 57 -29.57 -17.27 36.08
CA LEU A 57 -30.60 -17.22 35.02
C LEU A 57 -30.91 -15.79 34.60
N ALA A 58 -31.02 -14.86 35.57
CA ALA A 58 -31.25 -13.44 35.26
C ALA A 58 -30.10 -12.79 34.46
N LEU A 59 -28.87 -13.26 34.66
CA LEU A 59 -27.67 -12.76 33.97
C LEU A 59 -27.42 -13.47 32.62
N ARG A 60 -28.14 -14.51 32.28
CA ARG A 60 -27.88 -15.39 31.13
C ARG A 60 -27.76 -14.60 29.82
N GLU A 61 -28.75 -13.78 29.51
CA GLU A 61 -28.79 -13.01 28.26
C GLU A 61 -27.65 -11.94 28.22
N GLN A 62 -27.33 -11.33 29.36
CA GLN A 62 -26.22 -10.36 29.43
C GLN A 62 -24.86 -11.04 29.22
N VAL A 63 -24.67 -12.21 29.82
CA VAL A 63 -23.45 -13.01 29.65
C VAL A 63 -23.28 -13.45 28.21
N ARG A 64 -24.37 -13.93 27.58
CA ARG A 64 -24.39 -14.36 26.18
C ARG A 64 -24.02 -13.20 25.24
N SER A 65 -24.68 -12.06 25.39
CA SER A 65 -24.37 -10.87 24.59
C SER A 65 -22.92 -10.41 24.74
N ALA A 66 -22.38 -10.44 25.96
CA ALA A 66 -20.97 -10.11 26.19
C ALA A 66 -20.00 -11.12 25.53
N VAL A 67 -20.34 -12.40 25.52
CA VAL A 67 -19.56 -13.44 24.84
C VAL A 67 -19.62 -13.25 23.32
N GLU A 68 -20.80 -12.99 22.77
CA GLU A 68 -20.99 -12.71 21.33
C GLU A 68 -20.18 -11.49 20.89
N GLN A 69 -20.24 -10.37 21.64
CA GLN A 69 -19.46 -9.17 21.36
C GLN A 69 -17.95 -9.42 21.45
N ALA A 70 -17.50 -10.13 22.47
CA ALA A 70 -16.10 -10.50 22.61
C ALA A 70 -15.63 -11.41 21.46
N THR A 71 -16.48 -12.33 21.05
CA THR A 71 -16.20 -13.25 19.92
C THR A 71 -16.08 -12.46 18.61
N GLN A 72 -16.97 -11.51 18.36
CA GLN A 72 -16.92 -10.63 17.19
C GLN A 72 -15.60 -9.85 17.13
N VAL A 73 -15.11 -9.34 18.26
CA VAL A 73 -13.83 -8.63 18.33
C VAL A 73 -12.64 -9.55 18.07
N LEU A 74 -12.71 -10.80 18.51
CA LEU A 74 -11.61 -11.76 18.40
C LEU A 74 -11.65 -12.58 17.10
N THR A 75 -12.79 -12.63 16.42
CA THR A 75 -12.88 -13.30 15.12
C THR A 75 -12.14 -12.42 14.10
N PRO A 76 -11.08 -12.91 13.44
CA PRO A 76 -10.45 -12.18 12.35
C PRO A 76 -11.53 -11.85 11.33
N GLY A 77 -11.68 -10.56 10.99
CA GLY A 77 -12.79 -10.04 10.21
C GLY A 77 -12.97 -10.75 8.86
N GLU A 78 -13.71 -11.84 8.85
CA GLU A 78 -14.15 -12.52 7.63
C GLU A 78 -15.18 -11.71 6.84
N HIS A 79 -15.72 -10.65 7.43
CA HIS A 79 -16.70 -9.78 6.77
C HIS A 79 -16.49 -8.28 7.09
N VAL A 80 -15.28 -7.77 6.84
CA VAL A 80 -15.14 -6.32 6.72
C VAL A 80 -15.90 -5.92 5.45
N GLN A 81 -17.07 -5.31 5.61
CA GLN A 81 -17.80 -4.72 4.48
C GLN A 81 -16.98 -3.53 3.98
N LEU A 82 -16.22 -3.74 2.92
CA LEU A 82 -15.36 -2.73 2.32
C LEU A 82 -16.13 -1.44 2.03
N GLN A 83 -17.40 -1.55 1.66
CA GLN A 83 -18.29 -0.43 1.34
C GLN A 83 -18.57 0.51 2.54
N GLU A 84 -18.42 0.03 3.78
CA GLU A 84 -18.65 0.84 4.98
C GLU A 84 -17.37 1.49 5.52
N ILE A 85 -16.23 1.19 4.95
CA ILE A 85 -14.95 1.71 5.42
C ILE A 85 -14.86 3.20 5.16
N THR A 86 -14.80 3.98 6.23
CA THR A 86 -14.45 5.40 6.22
C THR A 86 -13.00 5.56 6.62
N ARG A 87 -12.10 5.57 5.65
CA ARG A 87 -10.66 5.65 5.90
C ARG A 87 -9.98 6.57 4.88
N ARG A 88 -8.95 7.27 5.32
CA ARG A 88 -8.00 7.93 4.43
C ARG A 88 -6.83 6.99 4.19
N PHE A 89 -6.52 6.71 2.93
CA PHE A 89 -5.29 6.05 2.52
C PHE A 89 -4.25 7.11 2.18
N ASN A 90 -3.15 7.13 2.90
CA ASN A 90 -2.03 8.03 2.64
C ASN A 90 -1.00 7.30 1.79
N VAL A 91 -0.98 7.59 0.50
CA VAL A 91 -0.07 6.97 -0.46
C VAL A 91 1.01 7.98 -0.84
N ARG A 92 2.26 7.58 -0.70
CA ARG A 92 3.39 8.37 -1.20
C ARG A 92 3.78 7.86 -2.57
N ALA A 93 3.73 8.73 -3.56
CA ALA A 93 4.08 8.40 -4.94
C ALA A 93 4.57 9.67 -5.68
N ASN A 94 5.26 9.50 -6.81
CA ASN A 94 5.58 10.62 -7.67
C ASN A 94 4.32 11.12 -8.41
N ASP A 95 4.36 12.37 -8.85
CA ASP A 95 3.28 13.05 -9.56
C ASP A 95 2.82 12.34 -10.82
N THR A 96 3.72 11.65 -11.49
CA THR A 96 3.41 10.91 -12.71
C THR A 96 2.60 9.66 -12.44
N PHE A 97 2.96 8.88 -11.39
CA PHE A 97 2.16 7.75 -10.95
C PHE A 97 0.73 8.21 -10.62
N VAL A 98 0.62 9.33 -9.90
CA VAL A 98 -0.68 9.93 -9.57
C VAL A 98 -1.47 10.26 -10.84
N GLY A 99 -0.83 10.94 -11.80
CA GLY A 99 -1.49 11.32 -13.05
C GLY A 99 -1.96 10.14 -13.90
N LEU A 100 -1.19 9.04 -13.92
CA LEU A 100 -1.51 7.85 -14.71
C LEU A 100 -2.61 6.99 -14.08
N TYR A 101 -2.57 6.80 -12.77
CA TYR A 101 -3.35 5.75 -12.11
C TYR A 101 -4.48 6.27 -11.21
N SER A 102 -4.48 7.56 -10.80
CA SER A 102 -5.48 8.07 -9.84
C SER A 102 -6.92 7.96 -10.34
N GLY A 103 -7.18 8.24 -11.62
CA GLY A 103 -8.53 8.19 -12.21
C GLY A 103 -9.11 6.77 -12.13
N ARG A 104 -8.37 5.78 -12.64
CA ARG A 104 -8.78 4.36 -12.62
C ARG A 104 -8.87 3.80 -11.20
N LEU A 105 -7.96 4.23 -10.31
CA LEU A 105 -7.99 3.84 -8.91
C LEU A 105 -9.21 4.42 -8.19
N LEU A 106 -9.58 5.67 -8.46
CA LEU A 106 -10.80 6.29 -7.92
C LEU A 106 -12.07 5.62 -8.44
N GLU A 107 -12.12 5.23 -9.71
CA GLU A 107 -13.24 4.46 -10.28
C GLU A 107 -13.43 3.13 -9.54
N ALA A 108 -12.34 2.38 -9.34
CA ALA A 108 -12.38 1.14 -8.56
C ALA A 108 -12.80 1.39 -7.10
N MET A 109 -12.32 2.49 -6.50
CA MET A 109 -12.71 2.87 -5.13
C MET A 109 -14.19 3.18 -5.00
N GLN A 110 -14.79 3.85 -5.98
CA GLN A 110 -16.23 4.16 -5.98
C GLN A 110 -17.11 2.91 -5.94
N GLN A 111 -16.64 1.83 -6.56
CA GLN A 111 -17.36 0.55 -6.59
C GLN A 111 -17.20 -0.25 -5.29
N GLU A 112 -16.01 -0.31 -4.74
CA GLU A 112 -15.67 -1.24 -3.66
C GLU A 112 -15.56 -0.57 -2.28
N ILE A 113 -15.02 0.65 -2.21
CA ILE A 113 -14.79 1.42 -0.96
C ILE A 113 -15.22 2.88 -1.11
N PRO A 114 -16.50 3.15 -1.39
CA PRO A 114 -16.98 4.49 -1.81
C PRO A 114 -16.82 5.59 -0.74
N ARG A 115 -16.63 5.22 0.52
CA ARG A 115 -16.48 6.16 1.64
C ARG A 115 -15.03 6.45 2.01
N ALA A 116 -14.06 5.76 1.37
CA ALA A 116 -12.65 5.99 1.61
C ALA A 116 -12.14 7.21 0.84
N VAL A 117 -11.07 7.81 1.37
CA VAL A 117 -10.38 8.95 0.75
C VAL A 117 -8.97 8.52 0.37
N LEU A 118 -8.58 8.80 -0.86
CA LEU A 118 -7.21 8.60 -1.32
C LEU A 118 -6.46 9.93 -1.24
N HIS A 119 -5.37 9.94 -0.48
CA HIS A 119 -4.51 11.09 -0.32
C HIS A 119 -3.12 10.75 -0.82
N PHE A 120 -2.69 11.39 -1.91
CA PHE A 120 -1.32 11.28 -2.40
C PHE A 120 -0.45 12.37 -1.80
N SER A 121 0.69 11.97 -1.24
CA SER A 121 1.77 12.88 -0.87
C SER A 121 2.94 12.72 -1.82
N PRO A 122 3.69 13.80 -2.13
CA PRO A 122 4.87 13.71 -2.99
C PRO A 122 5.93 12.82 -2.34
N GLU A 123 6.75 12.18 -3.17
CA GLU A 123 7.97 11.53 -2.69
C GLU A 123 8.87 12.58 -2.02
N GLU A 124 9.30 12.30 -0.82
CA GLU A 124 10.35 13.05 -0.13
C GLU A 124 11.71 12.42 -0.36
N ASP A 125 12.74 13.20 -0.17
CA ASP A 125 14.10 12.80 -0.46
C ASP A 125 14.60 11.66 0.43
N ASP A 126 14.26 11.71 1.70
CA ASP A 126 14.51 10.63 2.63
C ASP A 126 13.26 9.79 2.74
N VAL A 127 13.39 8.53 2.30
CA VAL A 127 12.38 7.54 2.63
C VAL A 127 12.52 7.30 4.10
N ASP A 128 11.78 8.07 4.81
CA ASP A 128 11.68 7.89 6.22
C ASP A 128 10.89 6.59 6.46
N VAL A 129 11.63 5.51 6.67
CA VAL A 129 11.06 4.21 7.09
C VAL A 129 10.16 4.41 8.30
N GLU A 130 10.44 5.43 9.10
CA GLU A 130 9.63 5.82 10.25
C GLU A 130 8.24 6.32 9.84
N THR A 131 8.07 6.95 8.66
CA THR A 131 6.74 7.33 8.18
C THR A 131 5.86 6.12 7.86
N LEU A 132 6.46 5.02 7.38
CA LEU A 132 5.78 3.73 7.21
C LEU A 132 5.55 3.04 8.56
N ARG A 133 6.53 3.06 9.47
CA ARG A 133 6.40 2.48 10.81
C ARG A 133 5.34 3.15 11.65
N SER A 134 5.30 4.47 11.65
CA SER A 134 4.29 5.24 12.39
C SER A 134 2.89 5.16 11.78
N GLY A 135 2.77 4.75 10.50
CA GLY A 135 1.51 4.72 9.77
C GLY A 135 1.06 6.09 9.28
N ARG A 136 1.96 7.09 9.24
CA ARG A 136 1.71 8.37 8.56
C ARG A 136 1.55 8.16 7.06
N ILE A 137 2.22 7.15 6.51
CA ILE A 137 2.07 6.66 5.15
C ILE A 137 1.64 5.20 5.22
N ASP A 138 0.58 4.86 4.52
CA ASP A 138 0.07 3.50 4.40
C ASP A 138 0.86 2.73 3.33
N LEU A 139 1.12 3.36 2.19
CA LEU A 139 1.73 2.74 1.03
C LEU A 139 2.74 3.69 0.37
N PHE A 140 3.90 3.16 0.01
CA PHE A 140 4.93 3.89 -0.71
C PHE A 140 5.18 3.26 -2.07
N ILE A 141 5.07 4.05 -3.14
CA ILE A 141 5.28 3.62 -4.53
C ILE A 141 6.47 4.38 -5.10
N SER A 142 7.52 3.64 -5.47
CA SER A 142 8.75 4.24 -6.00
C SER A 142 9.57 3.25 -6.82
N ALA A 143 10.62 3.75 -7.46
CA ALA A 143 11.70 2.90 -7.93
C ALA A 143 12.27 2.07 -6.77
N ALA A 144 12.60 0.81 -7.06
CA ALA A 144 13.13 -0.11 -6.07
C ALA A 144 14.34 0.49 -5.33
N ARG A 145 14.29 0.45 -4.02
CA ARG A 145 15.35 0.92 -3.12
C ARG A 145 15.40 0.06 -1.87
N GLN A 146 16.52 0.14 -1.15
CA GLN A 146 16.64 -0.53 0.14
C GLN A 146 15.80 0.22 1.19
N LEU A 147 14.88 -0.51 1.78
CA LEU A 147 14.06 -0.12 2.92
C LEU A 147 14.45 -0.95 4.14
N GLY A 148 13.94 -0.65 5.30
CA GLY A 148 14.19 -1.45 6.51
C GLY A 148 13.80 -2.92 6.30
N PRO A 149 14.47 -3.87 6.99
CA PRO A 149 14.29 -5.31 6.78
C PRO A 149 12.87 -5.79 7.09
N GLU A 150 12.13 -5.06 7.89
CA GLU A 150 10.72 -5.32 8.23
C GLU A 150 9.74 -4.87 7.14
N ILE A 151 10.13 -3.92 6.29
CA ILE A 151 9.22 -3.36 5.28
C ILE A 151 8.94 -4.40 4.20
N ARG A 152 7.67 -4.61 3.91
CA ARG A 152 7.22 -5.45 2.80
C ARG A 152 7.34 -4.68 1.50
N VAL A 153 7.97 -5.31 0.50
CA VAL A 153 8.15 -4.73 -0.83
C VAL A 153 7.58 -5.70 -1.85
N GLN A 154 6.81 -5.18 -2.79
CA GLN A 154 6.23 -5.96 -3.88
C GLN A 154 6.49 -5.26 -5.21
N PRO A 155 7.02 -6.01 -6.22
CA PRO A 155 7.16 -5.51 -7.57
C PRO A 155 5.79 -5.13 -8.18
N LEU A 156 5.79 -4.03 -8.95
CA LEU A 156 4.67 -3.62 -9.80
C LEU A 156 4.98 -3.92 -11.26
N PHE A 157 5.98 -3.25 -11.82
CA PHE A 157 6.46 -3.47 -13.19
C PHE A 157 7.90 -2.98 -13.37
N THR A 158 8.50 -3.37 -14.49
CA THR A 158 9.83 -2.89 -14.90
C THR A 158 9.68 -2.01 -16.12
N THR A 159 10.43 -0.90 -16.16
CA THR A 159 10.44 0.05 -17.25
C THR A 159 11.86 0.35 -17.69
N ARG A 160 12.05 0.68 -18.96
CA ARG A 160 13.33 1.11 -19.53
C ARG A 160 13.38 2.62 -19.67
N PHE A 161 14.54 3.16 -19.92
CA PHE A 161 14.70 4.57 -20.27
C PHE A 161 14.56 4.79 -21.77
N VAL A 162 13.92 5.91 -22.12
CA VAL A 162 13.84 6.44 -23.48
C VAL A 162 14.22 7.92 -23.48
N GLY A 163 14.54 8.44 -24.64
CA GLY A 163 14.65 9.88 -24.86
C GLY A 163 13.33 10.48 -25.32
N MET A 164 13.04 11.71 -24.95
CA MET A 164 11.93 12.49 -25.43
C MET A 164 12.39 13.89 -25.86
N ALA A 165 11.89 14.38 -26.97
CA ALA A 165 12.12 15.71 -27.49
C ALA A 165 10.84 16.21 -28.18
N ARG A 166 10.76 17.52 -28.52
CA ARG A 166 9.66 18.02 -29.33
C ARG A 166 9.62 17.29 -30.70
N GLU A 167 8.45 17.19 -31.31
CA GLU A 167 8.19 16.35 -32.49
C GLU A 167 9.11 16.67 -33.68
N ASP A 168 9.38 17.95 -33.91
CA ASP A 168 10.18 18.49 -35.00
C ASP A 168 11.64 18.83 -34.56
N HIS A 169 12.12 18.20 -33.48
CA HIS A 169 13.47 18.42 -32.98
C HIS A 169 14.54 17.94 -33.99
N PRO A 170 15.62 18.75 -34.22
CA PRO A 170 16.65 18.42 -35.20
C PRO A 170 17.39 17.10 -34.96
N ILE A 171 17.32 16.53 -33.75
CA ILE A 171 17.93 15.21 -33.45
C ILE A 171 17.38 14.10 -34.34
N PHE A 172 16.14 14.26 -34.83
CA PHE A 172 15.47 13.26 -35.67
C PHE A 172 15.87 13.29 -37.14
N ALA A 173 16.69 14.26 -37.54
CA ALA A 173 17.15 14.37 -38.94
C ALA A 173 18.22 13.32 -39.34
N GLN A 174 18.81 12.64 -38.36
CA GLN A 174 19.90 11.67 -38.52
C GLN A 174 19.74 10.48 -37.57
N ASP A 175 20.53 9.43 -37.75
CA ASP A 175 20.62 8.35 -36.78
C ASP A 175 21.12 8.87 -35.44
N ILE A 176 20.40 8.58 -34.38
CA ILE A 176 20.73 9.06 -33.04
C ILE A 176 21.87 8.21 -32.46
N ARG A 177 23.06 8.82 -32.32
CA ARG A 177 24.27 8.23 -31.73
C ARG A 177 24.60 8.87 -30.39
N PRO A 178 25.41 8.24 -29.52
CA PRO A 178 25.78 8.82 -28.23
C PRO A 178 26.31 10.24 -28.29
N GLU A 179 27.17 10.56 -29.31
CA GLU A 179 27.78 11.87 -29.50
C GLU A 179 26.74 12.96 -29.80
N GLN A 180 25.60 12.60 -30.38
CA GLN A 180 24.53 13.55 -30.68
C GLN A 180 23.78 13.99 -29.42
N LEU A 181 23.73 13.15 -28.39
CA LEU A 181 23.16 13.55 -27.10
C LEU A 181 23.93 14.67 -26.43
N THR A 182 25.23 14.83 -26.74
CA THR A 182 26.06 15.89 -26.16
C THR A 182 25.96 17.24 -26.88
N ARG A 183 25.31 17.26 -28.05
CA ARG A 183 25.15 18.50 -28.86
C ARG A 183 23.99 19.38 -28.35
N TRP A 184 23.08 18.80 -27.61
CA TRP A 184 21.86 19.46 -27.16
C TRP A 184 21.85 19.61 -25.66
N GLY A 185 21.18 20.63 -25.15
CA GLY A 185 20.91 20.76 -23.74
C GLY A 185 19.93 19.71 -23.25
N HIS A 186 20.02 19.33 -22.00
CA HIS A 186 19.13 18.36 -21.39
C HIS A 186 18.30 18.93 -20.25
N ILE A 187 17.11 18.38 -20.07
CA ILE A 187 16.31 18.54 -18.86
C ILE A 187 16.66 17.39 -17.90
N SER A 188 16.83 17.71 -16.63
CA SER A 188 16.90 16.75 -15.54
C SER A 188 15.67 16.92 -14.63
N ILE A 189 14.97 15.82 -14.36
CA ILE A 189 13.88 15.81 -13.36
C ILE A 189 14.48 15.42 -12.03
N SER A 190 14.59 16.38 -11.12
CA SER A 190 15.18 16.16 -9.81
C SER A 190 14.68 17.18 -8.80
N ARG A 191 13.99 16.71 -7.77
CA ARG A 191 13.59 17.54 -6.63
C ARG A 191 14.77 17.99 -5.77
N ARG A 192 15.89 17.26 -5.84
CA ARG A 192 17.15 17.57 -5.13
C ARG A 192 18.06 18.52 -5.87
N GLY A 193 17.63 19.02 -7.03
CA GLY A 193 18.50 19.83 -7.89
C GLY A 193 19.69 19.06 -8.47
N LYS A 194 19.67 17.71 -8.47
CA LYS A 194 20.75 16.91 -9.05
C LYS A 194 20.65 16.92 -10.56
N ALA A 195 21.74 17.34 -11.21
CA ALA A 195 21.87 17.28 -12.66
C ALA A 195 22.14 15.85 -13.14
N ASN A 196 22.89 15.07 -12.37
CA ASN A 196 23.40 13.76 -12.77
C ASN A 196 22.42 12.62 -12.44
N GLY A 197 22.32 11.64 -13.35
CA GLY A 197 21.50 10.46 -13.26
C GLY A 197 22.09 9.24 -13.97
N PRO A 198 21.30 8.19 -14.23
CA PRO A 198 21.79 6.98 -14.91
C PRO A 198 22.45 7.24 -16.26
N ILE A 199 21.91 8.16 -17.06
CA ILE A 199 22.45 8.50 -18.39
C ILE A 199 23.85 9.11 -18.30
N ASP A 200 24.15 9.88 -17.27
CA ASP A 200 25.46 10.50 -17.09
C ASP A 200 26.55 9.46 -16.88
N ARG A 201 26.25 8.39 -16.14
CA ARG A 201 27.15 7.26 -15.95
C ARG A 201 27.39 6.52 -17.27
N ALA A 202 26.32 6.28 -18.05
CA ALA A 202 26.41 5.59 -19.32
C ALA A 202 27.21 6.38 -20.35
N LEU A 203 27.01 7.68 -20.45
CA LEU A 203 27.80 8.58 -21.29
C LEU A 203 29.27 8.66 -20.83
N GLY A 204 29.50 8.73 -19.52
CA GLY A 204 30.83 8.76 -18.92
C GLY A 204 31.67 7.52 -19.29
N ASN A 205 31.06 6.34 -19.40
CA ASN A 205 31.73 5.13 -19.87
C ASN A 205 32.22 5.24 -21.33
N LEU A 206 31.66 6.16 -22.11
CA LEU A 206 32.07 6.48 -23.48
C LEU A 206 32.94 7.76 -23.56
N ALA A 207 33.41 8.27 -22.43
CA ALA A 207 34.10 9.54 -22.33
C ALA A 207 33.29 10.75 -22.89
N LEU A 208 31.97 10.66 -22.85
CA LEU A 208 31.01 11.68 -23.24
C LEU A 208 30.36 12.34 -22.02
N GLN A 209 30.01 13.62 -22.15
CA GLN A 209 29.33 14.38 -21.12
C GLN A 209 28.20 15.19 -21.74
N ARG A 210 27.00 15.09 -21.22
CA ARG A 210 25.89 15.96 -21.62
C ARG A 210 25.89 17.27 -20.82
N HIS A 211 25.28 18.29 -21.38
CA HIS A 211 25.02 19.55 -20.69
C HIS A 211 23.56 19.56 -20.19
N VAL A 212 23.37 19.70 -18.87
CA VAL A 212 22.04 19.88 -18.29
C VAL A 212 21.74 21.35 -18.21
N SER A 213 20.82 21.82 -19.06
CA SER A 213 20.43 23.22 -19.16
C SER A 213 19.29 23.60 -18.23
N LEU A 214 18.45 22.61 -17.83
CA LEU A 214 17.27 22.85 -17.01
C LEU A 214 17.11 21.71 -15.99
N ILE A 215 16.88 22.06 -14.74
CA ILE A 215 16.50 21.11 -13.69
C ILE A 215 15.13 21.50 -13.18
N VAL A 216 14.18 20.56 -13.18
CA VAL A 216 12.79 20.74 -12.71
C VAL A 216 12.42 19.67 -11.71
N ALA A 217 11.45 19.96 -10.84
CA ALA A 217 11.03 19.04 -9.81
C ALA A 217 10.04 17.97 -10.31
N THR A 218 9.31 18.25 -11.42
CA THR A 218 8.21 17.41 -11.89
C THR A 218 8.31 17.09 -13.38
N LEU A 219 7.74 15.97 -13.80
CA LEU A 219 7.64 15.63 -15.22
C LEU A 219 6.81 16.64 -15.99
N TYR A 220 5.71 17.12 -15.41
CA TYR A 220 4.83 18.08 -16.08
C TYR A 220 5.58 19.36 -16.46
N SER A 221 6.40 19.90 -15.56
CA SER A 221 7.25 21.06 -15.86
C SER A 221 8.25 20.77 -16.99
N ALA A 222 8.83 19.57 -17.00
CA ALA A 222 9.75 19.17 -18.07
C ALA A 222 9.03 19.05 -19.41
N MET A 223 7.84 18.48 -19.45
CA MET A 223 7.03 18.30 -20.66
C MET A 223 6.67 19.64 -21.31
N PHE A 224 6.26 20.63 -20.52
CA PHE A 224 5.98 21.98 -21.04
C PHE A 224 7.24 22.66 -21.57
N ALA A 225 8.37 22.53 -20.86
CA ALA A 225 9.64 23.10 -21.31
C ALA A 225 10.13 22.51 -22.64
N LEU A 226 9.79 21.26 -22.95
CA LEU A 226 10.17 20.63 -24.22
C LEU A 226 9.44 21.24 -25.45
N GLN A 227 8.24 21.79 -25.27
CA GLN A 227 7.42 22.25 -26.41
C GLN A 227 8.11 23.34 -27.22
N ASP A 228 8.83 24.24 -26.57
CA ASP A 228 9.39 25.46 -27.15
C ASP A 228 10.93 25.47 -27.11
N THR A 229 11.57 24.30 -26.89
CA THR A 229 13.04 24.24 -26.76
C THR A 229 13.63 23.02 -27.51
N ASP A 230 14.92 23.15 -27.86
CA ASP A 230 15.73 22.05 -28.38
C ASP A 230 16.40 21.26 -27.25
N LEU A 231 15.66 21.01 -26.15
CA LEU A 231 16.17 20.22 -25.05
C LEU A 231 15.80 18.74 -25.21
N LEU A 232 16.62 17.87 -24.67
CA LEU A 232 16.36 16.43 -24.60
C LEU A 232 15.98 16.04 -23.18
N LEU A 233 15.02 15.13 -23.04
CA LEU A 233 14.60 14.60 -21.76
C LEU A 233 14.72 13.07 -21.74
N PRO A 234 15.77 12.51 -21.10
CA PRO A 234 15.83 11.09 -20.78
C PRO A 234 14.93 10.77 -19.60
N LEU A 235 14.03 9.79 -19.75
CA LEU A 235 13.08 9.41 -18.71
C LEU A 235 12.65 7.96 -18.86
N PRO A 236 12.08 7.35 -17.80
CA PRO A 236 11.43 6.04 -17.91
C PRO A 236 10.27 6.04 -18.91
N GLU A 237 10.16 4.99 -19.74
CA GLU A 237 9.22 4.92 -20.87
C GLU A 237 7.74 5.06 -20.45
N HIS A 238 7.33 4.46 -19.32
CA HIS A 238 5.96 4.59 -18.83
C HIS A 238 5.56 6.05 -18.57
N LEU A 239 6.53 6.89 -18.14
CA LEU A 239 6.32 8.33 -17.96
C LEU A 239 6.20 9.05 -19.30
N ALA A 240 7.00 8.64 -20.28
CA ALA A 240 6.99 9.21 -21.62
C ALA A 240 5.67 8.93 -22.38
N ARG A 241 5.09 7.75 -22.21
CA ARG A 241 3.80 7.39 -22.78
C ARG A 241 2.67 8.30 -22.29
N SER A 242 2.70 8.72 -21.03
CA SER A 242 1.76 9.69 -20.48
C SER A 242 1.80 11.05 -21.21
N ALA A 243 2.98 11.48 -21.62
CA ALA A 243 3.13 12.71 -22.41
C ALA A 243 2.41 12.62 -23.76
N LEU A 244 2.58 11.50 -24.46
CA LEU A 244 1.92 11.25 -25.75
C LEU A 244 0.40 11.22 -25.62
N SER A 245 -0.14 10.54 -24.60
CA SER A 245 -1.60 10.49 -24.38
C SER A 245 -2.19 11.84 -23.99
N SER A 246 -1.39 12.78 -23.50
CA SER A 246 -1.82 14.15 -23.16
C SER A 246 -1.90 15.10 -24.37
N GLY A 247 -1.63 14.61 -25.58
CA GLY A 247 -1.68 15.41 -26.79
C GLY A 247 -0.53 16.40 -26.98
N LEU A 248 0.55 16.25 -26.23
CA LEU A 248 1.75 17.06 -26.39
C LEU A 248 2.49 16.66 -27.69
N ARG A 249 3.00 17.66 -28.41
CA ARG A 249 3.78 17.44 -29.63
C ARG A 249 5.21 17.05 -29.30
N VAL A 250 5.37 15.81 -28.86
CA VAL A 250 6.66 15.21 -28.52
C VAL A 250 6.86 13.89 -29.23
N ARG A 251 8.10 13.52 -29.45
CA ARG A 251 8.49 12.24 -30.04
C ARG A 251 9.48 11.53 -29.15
N LEU A 252 9.30 10.21 -29.03
CA LEU A 252 10.22 9.34 -28.28
C LEU A 252 11.30 8.77 -29.20
N PHE A 253 12.43 8.49 -28.61
CA PHE A 253 13.53 7.80 -29.31
C PHE A 253 14.29 6.87 -28.35
N GLU A 254 14.88 5.82 -28.93
CA GLU A 254 15.76 4.93 -28.19
C GLU A 254 17.03 5.67 -27.77
N LEU A 255 17.37 5.57 -26.50
CA LEU A 255 18.66 6.14 -26.04
C LEU A 255 19.80 5.24 -26.55
N PRO A 256 20.79 5.82 -27.29
CA PRO A 256 21.87 5.07 -27.90
C PRO A 256 22.98 4.69 -26.89
N VAL A 257 22.62 4.50 -25.64
CA VAL A 257 23.49 4.08 -24.55
C VAL A 257 22.78 3.04 -23.68
N PRO A 258 23.48 2.01 -23.19
CA PRO A 258 22.87 1.02 -22.33
C PRO A 258 22.50 1.60 -20.97
N LEU A 259 21.25 1.48 -20.57
CA LEU A 259 20.76 1.88 -19.27
C LEU A 259 20.07 0.71 -18.57
N GLU A 260 20.29 0.59 -17.27
CA GLU A 260 19.57 -0.37 -16.46
C GLU A 260 18.06 -0.04 -16.44
N THR A 261 17.26 -1.07 -16.41
CA THR A 261 15.82 -0.92 -16.24
C THR A 261 15.48 -0.49 -14.83
N VAL A 262 14.35 0.17 -14.67
CA VAL A 262 13.84 0.61 -13.38
C VAL A 262 12.70 -0.32 -12.95
N LEU A 263 12.87 -0.99 -11.82
CA LEU A 263 11.81 -1.74 -11.18
C LEU A 263 10.97 -0.79 -10.32
N LEU A 264 9.70 -0.61 -10.63
CA LEU A 264 8.75 0.07 -9.76
C LEU A 264 8.19 -0.89 -8.73
N THR A 265 8.11 -0.45 -7.49
CA THR A 265 7.64 -1.27 -6.37
C THR A 265 6.61 -0.52 -5.54
N GLN A 266 5.77 -1.29 -4.84
CA GLN A 266 4.99 -0.79 -3.72
C GLN A 266 5.51 -1.37 -2.41
N ALA A 267 5.55 -0.56 -1.36
CA ALA A 267 6.09 -0.93 -0.06
C ALA A 267 5.18 -0.48 1.09
N TRP A 268 5.08 -1.30 2.13
CA TRP A 268 4.22 -1.04 3.30
C TRP A 268 4.80 -1.67 4.57
N HIS A 269 4.35 -1.16 5.73
CA HIS A 269 4.70 -1.76 7.01
C HIS A 269 3.84 -3.02 7.26
N PRO A 270 4.39 -4.11 7.84
CA PRO A 270 3.69 -5.38 8.12
C PRO A 270 2.40 -5.25 8.93
N ARG A 271 2.22 -4.17 9.71
CA ARG A 271 0.97 -3.90 10.44
C ARG A 271 -0.27 -3.92 9.56
N PHE A 272 -0.11 -3.55 8.28
CA PHE A 272 -1.18 -3.52 7.29
C PHE A 272 -1.31 -4.82 6.49
N GLN A 273 -0.52 -5.85 6.83
CA GLN A 273 -0.49 -7.08 6.04
C GLN A 273 -1.84 -7.77 5.99
N GLN A 274 -2.55 -7.81 7.12
CA GLN A 274 -3.85 -8.46 7.26
C GLN A 274 -5.04 -7.50 7.14
N ASP A 275 -4.79 -6.20 7.03
CA ASP A 275 -5.84 -5.19 6.86
C ASP A 275 -6.53 -5.38 5.50
N ALA A 276 -7.84 -5.65 5.51
CA ALA A 276 -8.61 -5.99 4.31
C ALA A 276 -8.64 -4.84 3.30
N ALA A 277 -8.86 -3.60 3.76
CA ALA A 277 -8.92 -2.43 2.90
C ALA A 277 -7.55 -2.07 2.30
N HIS A 278 -6.50 -2.20 3.10
CA HIS A 278 -5.14 -1.98 2.60
C HIS A 278 -4.70 -3.08 1.62
N ARG A 279 -5.14 -4.33 1.83
CA ARG A 279 -4.91 -5.43 0.89
C ARG A 279 -5.60 -5.15 -0.43
N TRP A 280 -6.86 -4.72 -0.38
CA TRP A 280 -7.59 -4.31 -1.56
C TRP A 280 -6.84 -3.22 -2.34
N LEU A 281 -6.41 -2.15 -1.67
CA LEU A 281 -5.66 -1.05 -2.31
C LEU A 281 -4.41 -1.56 -3.04
N ARG A 282 -3.60 -2.42 -2.39
CA ARG A 282 -2.39 -2.99 -3.00
C ARG A 282 -2.69 -3.86 -4.21
N GLN A 283 -3.74 -4.67 -4.14
CA GLN A 283 -4.15 -5.55 -5.22
C GLN A 283 -4.66 -4.76 -6.41
N THR A 284 -5.50 -3.75 -6.18
CA THR A 284 -6.02 -2.87 -7.23
C THR A 284 -4.88 -2.11 -7.93
N ILE A 285 -3.96 -1.50 -7.17
CA ILE A 285 -2.80 -0.83 -7.76
C ILE A 285 -1.98 -1.80 -8.61
N ARG A 286 -1.71 -3.01 -8.10
CA ARG A 286 -0.96 -4.01 -8.85
C ARG A 286 -1.66 -4.42 -10.14
N GLN A 287 -2.97 -4.63 -10.09
CA GLN A 287 -3.77 -4.97 -11.26
C GLN A 287 -3.71 -3.87 -12.31
N LEU A 288 -3.97 -2.62 -11.94
CA LEU A 288 -3.91 -1.47 -12.83
C LEU A 288 -2.53 -1.33 -13.50
N CYS A 289 -1.45 -1.54 -12.74
CA CYS A 289 -0.10 -1.53 -13.28
C CYS A 289 0.18 -2.69 -14.25
N SER A 290 -0.42 -3.88 -14.03
CA SER A 290 -0.21 -5.04 -14.89
C SER A 290 -0.98 -4.97 -16.21
N GLU A 291 -2.04 -4.18 -16.30
CA GLU A 291 -2.81 -3.98 -17.53
C GLU A 291 -2.09 -3.05 -18.53
N ASP A 292 -1.16 -2.22 -18.05
CA ASP A 292 -0.43 -1.23 -18.85
C ASP A 292 0.96 -1.74 -19.29
N HIS A 293 1.41 -2.90 -18.79
CA HIS A 293 2.75 -3.47 -18.99
C HIS A 293 2.73 -4.98 -19.24
#